data_3f85f4941d3b567283dd0f086d10f654
#
_entry.id   3f85f4941d3b567283dd0f086d10f654
#
_cell.length_a   1.000
_cell.length_b   1.000
_cell.length_c   1.000
_cell.angle_alpha   90.00
_cell.angle_beta   90.00
_cell.angle_gamma   90.00
#
_symmetry.space_group_name_H-M   'P 1'
#
loop_
_entity.id
_entity.type
_entity.pdbx_description
1 polymer ?
#
loop_
_entity_poly.entity_id
_entity_poly.type
_entity_poly.pdbx_seq_one_letter_code
_entity_poly.pdbx_strand_id
1 'polypeptide(L)'
;MSNRSVEGNSISFNFTYYAMKLLGKNLYSSPWTAISELVANGIDSGAENVHVLVDMRDKEHAVVEIFDDGQGMSYTDLQDKYTVIGRNKRESDENITGRTLGRKGIGKLAALYLSPEYYLYTKTVKSESAWKINTLEYKDSDFPAMNRVGYNTEQLIASDKWNGQQSGTMIHLSNVDLRKIGEERLRRLPLSLADYYLDTVIKCHILICVLRNPEDNILFSARCKMKLRI
;
A
#
# COMPACT_ATOMS: atom_id res chain seq x y z
N MET A 1 -22.32 8.05 -53.43
CA MET A 1 -22.08 6.78 -52.70
C MET A 1 -21.52 7.17 -51.34
N SER A 2 -22.34 7.00 -50.32
CA SER A 2 -22.03 7.41 -48.94
C SER A 2 -21.04 6.38 -48.34
N ASN A 3 -19.83 6.85 -48.00
CA ASN A 3 -18.90 6.08 -47.17
C ASN A 3 -19.49 5.96 -45.76
N ARG A 4 -20.19 4.87 -45.48
CA ARG A 4 -20.42 4.44 -44.10
C ARG A 4 -19.07 4.00 -43.52
N SER A 5 -18.53 4.82 -42.60
CA SER A 5 -17.45 4.39 -41.72
C SER A 5 -17.89 3.11 -41.03
N VAL A 6 -17.07 2.08 -41.10
CA VAL A 6 -17.26 0.84 -40.35
C VAL A 6 -17.10 1.21 -38.87
N GLU A 7 -18.20 1.38 -38.16
CA GLU A 7 -18.20 1.52 -36.72
C GLU A 7 -17.65 0.21 -36.14
N GLY A 8 -16.69 0.32 -35.22
CA GLY A 8 -16.09 -0.83 -34.55
C GLY A 8 -17.17 -1.63 -33.81
N ASN A 9 -17.03 -2.96 -33.78
CA ASN A 9 -17.99 -3.86 -33.15
C ASN A 9 -17.93 -3.86 -31.61
N SER A 10 -17.07 -3.04 -30.98
CA SER A 10 -16.93 -2.94 -29.53
C SER A 10 -16.68 -1.51 -29.06
N ILE A 11 -17.16 -1.21 -27.87
CA ILE A 11 -16.92 0.04 -27.16
C ILE A 11 -16.22 -0.29 -25.84
N SER A 12 -15.10 0.39 -25.54
CA SER A 12 -14.31 0.16 -24.34
C SER A 12 -14.75 1.10 -23.21
N PHE A 13 -14.75 0.60 -21.97
CA PHE A 13 -14.94 1.45 -20.81
C PHE A 13 -13.67 2.23 -20.48
N ASN A 14 -13.81 3.52 -20.15
CA ASN A 14 -12.74 4.35 -19.65
C ASN A 14 -12.86 4.52 -18.14
N PHE A 15 -11.73 4.50 -17.45
CA PHE A 15 -11.64 4.63 -16.01
C PHE A 15 -10.97 5.97 -15.66
N THR A 16 -11.67 6.83 -14.91
CA THR A 16 -11.21 8.19 -14.58
C THR A 16 -10.76 8.30 -13.12
N TYR A 17 -10.10 9.41 -12.74
CA TYR A 17 -9.76 9.72 -11.35
C TYR A 17 -10.98 9.69 -10.43
N TYR A 18 -12.13 10.18 -10.91
CA TYR A 18 -13.37 10.12 -10.13
C TYR A 18 -13.75 8.68 -9.75
N ALA A 19 -13.70 7.76 -10.70
CA ALA A 19 -13.98 6.35 -10.45
C ALA A 19 -12.95 5.73 -9.49
N MET A 20 -11.67 6.09 -9.63
CA MET A 20 -10.61 5.63 -8.72
C MET A 20 -10.81 6.14 -7.28
N LYS A 21 -11.19 7.43 -7.11
CA LYS A 21 -11.51 8.02 -5.80
C LYS A 21 -12.71 7.32 -5.15
N LEU A 22 -13.77 7.07 -5.92
CA LEU A 22 -14.96 6.37 -5.41
C LEU A 22 -14.63 4.96 -4.96
N LEU A 23 -13.88 4.22 -5.77
CA LEU A 23 -13.43 2.87 -5.40
C LEU A 23 -12.54 2.93 -4.16
N GLY A 24 -11.53 3.79 -4.11
CA GLY A 24 -10.66 3.95 -2.96
C GLY A 24 -11.44 4.19 -1.67
N LYS A 25 -12.37 5.16 -1.68
CA LYS A 25 -13.14 5.54 -0.48
C LYS A 25 -14.13 4.47 0.00
N ASN A 26 -14.71 3.69 -0.91
CA ASN A 26 -15.83 2.78 -0.59
C ASN A 26 -15.43 1.30 -0.48
N LEU A 27 -14.18 0.95 -0.82
CA LEU A 27 -13.73 -0.43 -0.80
C LEU A 27 -13.54 -1.01 0.60
N TYR A 28 -13.25 -0.17 1.57
CA TYR A 28 -12.88 -0.59 2.92
C TYR A 28 -13.81 0.00 3.97
N SER A 29 -14.17 -0.81 4.96
CA SER A 29 -15.01 -0.40 6.08
C SER A 29 -14.20 0.25 7.21
N SER A 30 -12.89 0.07 7.21
CA SER A 30 -12.02 0.60 8.25
C SER A 30 -10.57 0.77 7.75
N PRO A 31 -9.80 1.71 8.33
CA PRO A 31 -8.36 1.86 8.04
C PRO A 31 -7.55 0.58 8.27
N TRP A 32 -7.96 -0.27 9.21
CA TRP A 32 -7.29 -1.54 9.50
C TRP A 32 -7.37 -2.51 8.34
N THR A 33 -8.53 -2.60 7.74
CA THR A 33 -8.72 -3.46 6.56
C THR A 33 -7.85 -2.97 5.41
N ALA A 34 -7.74 -1.66 5.22
CA ALA A 34 -6.87 -1.09 4.21
C ALA A 34 -5.37 -1.37 4.52
N ILE A 35 -4.93 -1.19 5.76
CA ILE A 35 -3.56 -1.53 6.18
C ILE A 35 -3.29 -3.02 5.98
N SER A 36 -4.23 -3.89 6.33
CA SER A 36 -4.10 -5.34 6.14
C SER A 36 -3.90 -5.71 4.67
N GLU A 37 -4.60 -5.05 3.74
CA GLU A 37 -4.41 -5.27 2.31
C GLU A 37 -3.02 -4.83 1.83
N LEU A 38 -2.49 -3.72 2.37
CA LEU A 38 -1.12 -3.28 2.05
C LEU A 38 -0.07 -4.26 2.60
N VAL A 39 -0.28 -4.79 3.79
CA VAL A 39 0.55 -5.87 4.35
C VAL A 39 0.47 -7.13 3.47
N ALA A 40 -0.74 -7.50 3.02
CA ALA A 40 -0.93 -8.65 2.12
C ALA A 40 -0.15 -8.49 0.80
N ASN A 41 -0.06 -7.28 0.26
CA ASN A 41 0.74 -7.02 -0.93
C ASN A 41 2.24 -7.29 -0.69
N GLY A 42 2.77 -6.92 0.49
CA GLY A 42 4.14 -7.25 0.87
C GLY A 42 4.36 -8.76 0.97
N ILE A 43 3.41 -9.49 1.56
CA ILE A 43 3.45 -10.95 1.63
C ILE A 43 3.43 -11.58 0.22
N ASP A 44 2.53 -11.12 -0.64
CA ASP A 44 2.40 -11.59 -2.02
C ASP A 44 3.64 -11.28 -2.88
N SER A 45 4.48 -10.32 -2.48
CA SER A 45 5.76 -10.01 -3.14
C SER A 45 6.89 -10.97 -2.77
N GLY A 46 6.63 -11.97 -1.92
CA GLY A 46 7.62 -12.92 -1.42
C GLY A 46 8.48 -12.38 -0.29
N ALA A 47 8.00 -11.37 0.43
CA ALA A 47 8.72 -10.79 1.56
C ALA A 47 8.83 -11.75 2.75
N GLU A 48 9.97 -11.72 3.44
CA GLU A 48 10.13 -12.36 4.74
C GLU A 48 9.73 -11.45 5.91
N ASN A 49 9.88 -10.13 5.70
CA ASN A 49 9.56 -9.12 6.69
C ASN A 49 8.65 -8.04 6.09
N VAL A 50 7.57 -7.73 6.79
CA VAL A 50 6.72 -6.56 6.50
C VAL A 50 6.72 -5.66 7.73
N HIS A 51 6.95 -4.38 7.50
CA HIS A 51 6.99 -3.36 8.55
C HIS A 51 5.81 -2.40 8.39
N VAL A 52 5.14 -2.11 9.49
CA VAL A 52 4.08 -1.09 9.57
C VAL A 52 4.49 -0.09 10.63
N LEU A 53 4.70 1.15 10.24
CA LEU A 53 4.96 2.26 11.14
C LEU A 53 3.79 3.24 11.09
N VAL A 54 3.33 3.64 12.25
CA VAL A 54 2.25 4.62 12.39
C VAL A 54 2.73 5.72 13.33
N ASP A 55 2.95 6.91 12.79
CA ASP A 55 3.16 8.10 13.60
C ASP A 55 1.84 8.86 13.73
N MET A 56 1.26 8.78 14.92
CA MET A 56 -0.01 9.41 15.23
C MET A 56 0.11 10.46 16.34
N ARG A 57 1.27 11.11 16.45
CA ARG A 57 1.47 12.26 17.34
C ARG A 57 0.46 13.35 17.01
N ASP A 58 0.21 13.58 15.73
CA ASP A 58 -0.94 14.31 15.22
C ASP A 58 -1.91 13.30 14.56
N LYS A 59 -3.07 13.07 15.19
CA LYS A 59 -4.07 12.12 14.69
C LYS A 59 -4.83 12.59 13.47
N GLU A 60 -4.83 13.88 13.20
CA GLU A 60 -5.45 14.46 12.01
C GLU A 60 -4.53 14.35 10.78
N HIS A 61 -3.23 14.46 11.01
CA HIS A 61 -2.21 14.41 9.99
C HIS A 61 -1.20 13.28 10.24
N ALA A 62 -1.71 12.11 10.62
CA ALA A 62 -0.85 10.97 10.89
C ALA A 62 -0.06 10.53 9.65
N VAL A 63 1.12 9.94 9.89
CA VAL A 63 1.95 9.31 8.87
C VAL A 63 1.90 7.81 9.03
N VAL A 64 1.67 7.09 7.94
CA VAL A 64 1.69 5.63 7.91
C VAL A 64 2.69 5.17 6.86
N GLU A 65 3.64 4.35 7.27
CA GLU A 65 4.59 3.71 6.39
C GLU A 65 4.43 2.20 6.45
N ILE A 66 4.31 1.58 5.29
CA ILE A 66 4.23 0.13 5.16
C ILE A 66 5.27 -0.29 4.14
N PHE A 67 6.24 -1.10 4.56
CA PHE A 67 7.29 -1.56 3.67
C PHE A 67 7.67 -3.02 3.91
N ASP A 68 8.12 -3.63 2.86
CA ASP A 68 8.50 -5.04 2.79
C ASP A 68 9.90 -5.22 2.20
N ASP A 69 10.50 -6.37 2.43
CA ASP A 69 11.77 -6.82 1.84
C ASP A 69 11.59 -7.80 0.67
N GLY A 70 10.43 -7.72 -0.01
CA GLY A 70 10.12 -8.54 -1.17
C GLY A 70 10.93 -8.19 -2.42
N GLN A 71 10.49 -8.67 -3.58
CA GLN A 71 11.22 -8.51 -4.85
C GLN A 71 11.28 -7.06 -5.35
N GLY A 72 10.41 -6.17 -4.85
CA GLY A 72 10.20 -4.85 -5.41
C GLY A 72 9.57 -4.90 -6.80
N MET A 73 9.57 -3.76 -7.50
CA MET A 73 8.94 -3.63 -8.81
C MET A 73 9.85 -2.84 -9.76
N SER A 74 10.07 -3.38 -10.95
CA SER A 74 10.64 -2.66 -12.07
C SER A 74 9.62 -1.68 -12.66
N TYR A 75 10.05 -0.83 -13.60
CA TYR A 75 9.11 0.03 -14.34
C TYR A 75 8.02 -0.79 -15.06
N THR A 76 8.40 -1.88 -15.69
CA THR A 76 7.48 -2.78 -16.38
C THR A 76 6.50 -3.43 -15.40
N ASP A 77 6.95 -3.86 -14.22
CA ASP A 77 6.06 -4.40 -13.20
C ASP A 77 5.07 -3.36 -12.69
N LEU A 78 5.52 -2.10 -12.52
CA LEU A 78 4.63 -1.00 -12.16
C LEU A 78 3.58 -0.76 -13.25
N GLN A 79 3.99 -0.67 -14.51
CA GLN A 79 3.10 -0.37 -15.63
C GLN A 79 2.12 -1.52 -15.92
N ASP A 80 2.59 -2.77 -15.94
CA ASP A 80 1.82 -3.91 -16.45
C ASP A 80 1.11 -4.70 -15.34
N LYS A 81 1.56 -4.52 -14.08
CA LYS A 81 1.02 -5.27 -12.93
C LYS A 81 0.43 -4.36 -11.86
N TYR A 82 1.18 -3.35 -11.41
CA TYR A 82 0.73 -2.52 -10.29
C TYR A 82 -0.40 -1.59 -10.69
N THR A 83 -0.32 -0.90 -11.84
CA THR A 83 -1.36 0.05 -12.28
C THR A 83 -2.61 -0.62 -12.83
N VAL A 84 -2.59 -1.90 -13.16
CA VAL A 84 -3.75 -2.64 -13.67
C VAL A 84 -4.71 -2.97 -12.52
N ILE A 85 -5.86 -2.29 -12.47
CA ILE A 85 -6.89 -2.50 -11.45
C ILE A 85 -7.76 -3.69 -11.83
N GLY A 86 -8.04 -4.57 -10.85
CA GLY A 86 -8.88 -5.75 -11.07
C GLY A 86 -8.18 -6.93 -11.72
N ARG A 87 -6.84 -6.91 -11.83
CA ARG A 87 -6.09 -8.06 -12.36
C ARG A 87 -6.30 -9.29 -11.48
N ASN A 88 -6.76 -10.38 -12.08
CA ASN A 88 -6.85 -11.67 -11.39
C ASN A 88 -5.47 -12.32 -11.31
N LYS A 89 -4.83 -12.22 -10.16
CA LYS A 89 -3.48 -12.77 -9.94
C LYS A 89 -3.41 -14.31 -10.13
N ARG A 90 -4.55 -15.01 -9.97
CA ARG A 90 -4.59 -16.48 -10.08
C ARG A 90 -4.54 -17.00 -11.52
N GLU A 91 -5.01 -16.20 -12.48
CA GLU A 91 -5.04 -16.59 -13.89
C GLU A 91 -3.75 -16.21 -14.63
N SER A 92 -2.97 -15.27 -14.08
CA SER A 92 -1.85 -14.66 -14.79
C SER A 92 -0.47 -15.20 -14.41
N ASP A 93 -0.34 -15.91 -13.28
CA ASP A 93 0.95 -16.40 -12.79
C ASP A 93 0.92 -17.92 -12.64
N GLU A 94 1.14 -18.64 -13.75
CA GLU A 94 1.22 -20.12 -13.81
C GLU A 94 2.31 -20.73 -12.91
N ASN A 95 3.21 -19.92 -12.36
CA ASN A 95 4.37 -20.37 -11.58
C ASN A 95 4.26 -20.11 -10.06
N ILE A 96 3.14 -19.55 -9.56
CA ILE A 96 2.99 -19.34 -8.11
C ILE A 96 2.35 -20.59 -7.49
N THR A 97 3.18 -21.48 -6.97
CA THR A 97 2.77 -22.67 -6.18
C THR A 97 2.26 -22.30 -4.77
N GLY A 98 1.98 -21.01 -4.47
CA GLY A 98 1.55 -20.52 -3.19
C GLY A 98 0.18 -19.84 -3.22
N ARG A 99 -0.52 -19.82 -2.08
CA ARG A 99 -1.77 -19.05 -1.91
C ARG A 99 -1.49 -17.56 -2.00
N THR A 100 -1.90 -16.91 -3.09
CA THR A 100 -1.93 -15.45 -3.19
C THR A 100 -3.02 -14.91 -2.25
N LEU A 101 -2.67 -14.02 -1.32
CA LEU A 101 -3.59 -13.45 -0.33
C LEU A 101 -4.48 -12.37 -0.93
N GLY A 102 -3.94 -11.54 -1.80
CA GLY A 102 -4.66 -10.48 -2.53
C GLY A 102 -5.50 -11.07 -3.67
N ARG A 103 -6.80 -11.31 -3.41
CA ARG A 103 -7.68 -12.06 -4.34
C ARG A 103 -8.21 -11.24 -5.52
N LYS A 104 -8.39 -9.93 -5.37
CA LYS A 104 -9.21 -9.12 -6.29
C LYS A 104 -8.41 -8.15 -7.18
N GLY A 105 -7.10 -8.04 -7.02
CA GLY A 105 -6.26 -7.08 -7.77
C GLY A 105 -6.58 -5.60 -7.51
N ILE A 106 -7.32 -5.31 -6.44
CA ILE A 106 -7.74 -3.95 -6.02
C ILE A 106 -7.08 -3.49 -4.72
N GLY A 107 -6.32 -4.35 -4.03
CA GLY A 107 -5.66 -4.05 -2.75
C GLY A 107 -4.74 -2.81 -2.82
N LYS A 108 -4.19 -2.50 -4.00
CA LYS A 108 -3.40 -1.27 -4.23
C LYS A 108 -4.19 0.02 -4.00
N LEU A 109 -5.52 -0.01 -4.13
CA LEU A 109 -6.40 1.13 -3.84
C LEU A 109 -6.57 1.37 -2.34
N ALA A 110 -6.08 0.47 -1.48
CA ALA A 110 -6.11 0.63 -0.04
C ALA A 110 -5.34 1.88 0.42
N ALA A 111 -4.26 2.23 -0.27
CA ALA A 111 -3.53 3.46 0.00
C ALA A 111 -4.43 4.70 -0.20
N LEU A 112 -5.25 4.74 -1.25
CA LEU A 112 -6.17 5.85 -1.53
C LEU A 112 -7.38 5.91 -0.58
N TYR A 113 -7.70 4.82 0.10
CA TYR A 113 -8.66 4.84 1.19
C TYR A 113 -8.11 5.60 2.40
N LEU A 114 -6.82 5.43 2.69
CA LEU A 114 -6.15 6.01 3.84
C LEU A 114 -5.79 7.49 3.62
N SER A 115 -5.30 7.83 2.42
CA SER A 115 -4.91 9.19 2.07
C SER A 115 -5.17 9.46 0.58
N PRO A 116 -5.58 10.69 0.21
CA PRO A 116 -5.72 11.08 -1.20
C PRO A 116 -4.39 11.20 -1.94
N GLU A 117 -3.29 11.24 -1.19
CA GLU A 117 -1.91 11.33 -1.71
C GLU A 117 -1.04 10.29 -1.02
N TYR A 118 -0.19 9.59 -1.79
CA TYR A 118 0.84 8.74 -1.24
C TYR A 118 2.05 8.61 -2.16
N TYR A 119 3.17 8.22 -1.57
CA TYR A 119 4.38 7.90 -2.28
C TYR A 119 4.60 6.39 -2.28
N LEU A 120 5.05 5.88 -3.41
CA LEU A 120 5.49 4.51 -3.59
C LEU A 120 6.97 4.53 -3.92
N TYR A 121 7.78 3.94 -3.05
CA TYR A 121 9.18 3.67 -3.29
C TYR A 121 9.34 2.19 -3.60
N THR A 122 10.16 1.86 -4.56
CA THR A 122 10.44 0.46 -4.87
C THR A 122 11.90 0.27 -5.26
N LYS A 123 12.44 -0.85 -4.81
CA LYS A 123 13.80 -1.28 -5.10
C LYS A 123 13.76 -2.71 -5.64
N THR A 124 14.49 -2.93 -6.69
CA THR A 124 14.90 -4.25 -7.15
C THR A 124 16.42 -4.35 -7.03
N VAL A 125 16.99 -5.53 -7.19
CA VAL A 125 18.47 -5.70 -7.23
C VAL A 125 19.14 -4.82 -8.29
N LYS A 126 18.38 -4.36 -9.31
CA LYS A 126 18.92 -3.63 -10.48
C LYS A 126 18.53 -2.15 -10.53
N SER A 127 17.49 -1.75 -9.84
CA SER A 127 16.93 -0.41 -10.00
C SER A 127 16.14 0.03 -8.77
N GLU A 128 16.06 1.34 -8.57
CA GLU A 128 15.20 1.97 -7.60
C GLU A 128 14.41 3.10 -8.25
N SER A 129 13.21 3.36 -7.75
CA SER A 129 12.37 4.45 -8.23
C SER A 129 11.35 4.87 -7.17
N ALA A 130 10.94 6.14 -7.25
CA ALA A 130 9.91 6.71 -6.41
C ALA A 130 8.81 7.33 -7.29
N TRP A 131 7.58 7.13 -6.86
CA TRP A 131 6.36 7.52 -7.59
C TRP A 131 5.40 8.20 -6.64
N LYS A 132 4.69 9.20 -7.14
CA LYS A 132 3.66 9.93 -6.40
C LYS A 132 2.32 9.71 -7.09
N ILE A 133 1.30 9.43 -6.28
CA ILE A 133 -0.10 9.50 -6.68
C ILE A 133 -0.74 10.59 -5.82
N ASN A 134 -1.37 11.57 -6.47
CA ASN A 134 -2.13 12.60 -5.78
C ASN A 134 -3.45 12.84 -6.51
N THR A 135 -4.53 12.40 -5.90
CA THR A 135 -5.87 12.50 -6.49
C THR A 135 -6.47 13.90 -6.34
N LEU A 136 -5.83 14.81 -5.61
CA LEU A 136 -6.29 16.20 -5.43
C LEU A 136 -5.75 17.14 -6.51
N GLU A 137 -4.65 16.80 -7.16
CA GLU A 137 -4.00 17.63 -8.18
C GLU A 137 -4.67 17.54 -9.57
N TYR A 138 -5.52 16.52 -9.79
CA TYR A 138 -6.10 16.21 -11.09
C TYR A 138 -7.61 16.45 -11.12
N LYS A 139 -8.13 16.76 -12.31
CA LYS A 139 -9.56 16.82 -12.53
C LYS A 139 -10.16 15.41 -12.45
N ASP A 140 -11.40 15.34 -12.04
CA ASP A 140 -12.12 14.06 -11.93
C ASP A 140 -12.28 13.34 -13.29
N SER A 141 -12.22 14.10 -14.41
CA SER A 141 -12.26 13.56 -15.77
C SER A 141 -10.93 13.00 -16.28
N ASP A 142 -9.80 13.31 -15.60
CA ASP A 142 -8.48 12.89 -16.05
C ASP A 142 -8.29 11.38 -15.86
N PHE A 143 -7.36 10.80 -16.62
CA PHE A 143 -6.99 9.39 -16.45
C PHE A 143 -5.99 9.26 -15.30
N PRO A 144 -6.16 8.25 -14.43
CA PRO A 144 -5.24 8.02 -13.31
C PRO A 144 -3.81 7.74 -13.79
N ALA A 145 -2.87 8.42 -13.18
CA ALA A 145 -1.45 8.22 -13.43
C ALA A 145 -0.65 8.30 -12.12
N MET A 146 0.50 7.63 -12.11
CA MET A 146 1.55 7.80 -11.10
C MET A 146 2.67 8.61 -11.72
N ASN A 147 3.08 9.68 -11.06
CA ASN A 147 4.17 10.52 -11.53
C ASN A 147 5.49 10.12 -10.88
N ARG A 148 6.51 9.94 -11.69
CA ARG A 148 7.86 9.70 -11.16
C ARG A 148 8.36 10.93 -10.43
N VAL A 149 8.93 10.73 -9.26
CA VAL A 149 9.53 11.79 -8.43
C VAL A 149 11.00 11.47 -8.13
N GLY A 150 11.74 12.46 -7.62
CA GLY A 150 13.09 12.22 -7.15
C GLY A 150 13.11 11.17 -6.04
N TYR A 151 14.08 10.25 -6.08
CA TYR A 151 14.25 9.25 -5.03
C TYR A 151 14.90 9.90 -3.81
N ASN A 152 14.07 10.45 -2.94
CA ASN A 152 14.49 11.05 -1.67
C ASN A 152 13.80 10.32 -0.51
N THR A 153 14.60 9.76 0.39
CA THR A 153 14.15 8.96 1.53
C THR A 153 14.26 9.71 2.86
N GLU A 154 14.72 10.97 2.88
CA GLU A 154 14.90 11.76 4.10
C GLU A 154 13.57 12.01 4.84
N GLN A 155 12.47 12.09 4.10
CA GLN A 155 11.13 12.27 4.66
C GLN A 155 10.54 11.01 5.31
N LEU A 156 11.17 9.85 5.10
CA LEU A 156 10.67 8.58 5.63
C LEU A 156 11.04 8.42 7.11
N ILE A 157 10.10 7.99 7.92
CA ILE A 157 10.32 7.65 9.34
C ILE A 157 11.28 6.46 9.42
N ALA A 158 11.14 5.50 8.51
CA ALA A 158 11.95 4.29 8.45
C ALA A 158 13.16 4.42 7.52
N SER A 159 13.64 5.63 7.22
CA SER A 159 14.70 5.90 6.24
C SER A 159 15.90 4.95 6.36
N ASP A 160 16.49 4.81 7.55
CA ASP A 160 17.66 3.95 7.77
C ASP A 160 17.39 2.48 7.44
N LYS A 161 16.24 1.96 7.88
CA LYS A 161 15.86 0.57 7.60
C LYS A 161 15.58 0.35 6.13
N TRP A 162 14.86 1.28 5.52
CA TRP A 162 14.54 1.22 4.10
C TRP A 162 15.81 1.29 3.25
N ASN A 163 16.73 2.19 3.57
CA ASN A 163 17.98 2.34 2.83
C ASN A 163 18.91 1.12 2.96
N GLY A 164 18.84 0.40 4.08
CA GLY A 164 19.58 -0.83 4.31
C GLY A 164 19.06 -2.06 3.56
N GLN A 165 17.87 -1.99 2.93
CA GLN A 165 17.30 -3.09 2.15
C GLN A 165 17.85 -3.14 0.72
N GLN A 166 18.00 -4.35 0.17
CA GLN A 166 18.43 -4.56 -1.22
C GLN A 166 17.27 -4.50 -2.21
N SER A 167 16.08 -4.93 -1.79
CA SER A 167 14.86 -4.93 -2.59
C SER A 167 13.64 -4.73 -1.69
N GLY A 168 12.50 -4.42 -2.29
CA GLY A 168 11.23 -4.27 -1.59
C GLY A 168 10.36 -3.14 -2.12
N THR A 169 9.24 -2.94 -1.44
CA THR A 169 8.30 -1.85 -1.73
C THR A 169 7.94 -1.11 -0.45
N MET A 170 7.91 0.21 -0.51
CA MET A 170 7.48 1.10 0.57
C MET A 170 6.31 1.95 0.08
N ILE A 171 5.24 1.96 0.86
CA ILE A 171 4.12 2.91 0.74
C ILE A 171 4.24 3.89 1.89
N HIS A 172 4.42 5.17 1.57
CA HIS A 172 4.43 6.28 2.53
C HIS A 172 3.17 7.12 2.35
N LEU A 173 2.38 7.20 3.39
CA LEU A 173 1.11 7.92 3.46
C LEU A 173 1.25 9.07 4.45
N SER A 174 1.04 10.28 3.99
CA SER A 174 0.91 11.47 4.82
C SER A 174 -0.55 11.90 4.95
N ASN A 175 -0.86 12.73 5.95
CA ASN A 175 -2.19 13.27 6.18
C ASN A 175 -3.29 12.19 6.33
N VAL A 176 -2.99 11.12 7.03
CA VAL A 176 -3.95 10.05 7.35
C VAL A 176 -4.79 10.47 8.55
N ASP A 177 -6.12 10.56 8.39
CA ASP A 177 -7.03 10.88 9.50
C ASP A 177 -7.29 9.66 10.38
N LEU A 178 -6.65 9.62 11.53
CA LEU A 178 -6.78 8.57 12.54
C LEU A 178 -7.58 9.01 13.77
N ARG A 179 -8.27 10.15 13.76
CA ARG A 179 -9.02 10.68 14.92
C ARG A 179 -10.10 9.72 15.44
N LYS A 180 -10.73 8.99 14.53
CA LYS A 180 -11.77 8.00 14.87
C LYS A 180 -11.22 6.67 15.38
N ILE A 181 -9.91 6.53 15.43
CA ILE A 181 -9.25 5.28 15.80
C ILE A 181 -8.72 5.40 17.21
N GLY A 182 -9.25 4.59 18.12
CA GLY A 182 -8.76 4.49 19.48
C GLY A 182 -7.41 3.72 19.51
N GLU A 183 -6.52 4.11 20.43
CA GLU A 183 -5.22 3.45 20.65
C GLU A 183 -5.35 1.95 20.89
N GLU A 184 -6.42 1.53 21.57
CA GLU A 184 -6.70 0.11 21.82
C GLU A 184 -6.86 -0.70 20.53
N ARG A 185 -7.49 -0.14 19.50
CA ARG A 185 -7.61 -0.80 18.19
C ARG A 185 -6.25 -0.91 17.50
N LEU A 186 -5.37 0.09 17.64
CA LEU A 186 -3.99 0.03 17.14
C LEU A 186 -3.20 -1.09 17.80
N ARG A 187 -3.32 -1.21 19.10
CA ARG A 187 -2.66 -2.28 19.87
C ARG A 187 -3.13 -3.67 19.45
N ARG A 188 -4.35 -3.82 18.95
CA ARG A 188 -4.92 -5.07 18.45
C ARG A 188 -4.62 -5.36 16.99
N LEU A 189 -4.05 -4.42 16.23
CA LEU A 189 -3.70 -4.63 14.83
C LEU A 189 -2.86 -5.90 14.62
N PRO A 190 -1.82 -6.20 15.44
CA PRO A 190 -1.06 -7.43 15.31
C PRO A 190 -1.91 -8.69 15.40
N LEU A 191 -2.85 -8.73 16.34
CA LEU A 191 -3.76 -9.87 16.51
C LEU A 191 -4.70 -10.02 15.33
N SER A 192 -5.27 -8.90 14.86
CA SER A 192 -6.16 -8.91 13.70
C SER A 192 -5.43 -9.36 12.42
N LEU A 193 -4.17 -8.99 12.24
CA LEU A 193 -3.35 -9.47 11.13
C LEU A 193 -3.02 -10.96 11.29
N ALA A 194 -2.78 -11.44 12.53
CA ALA A 194 -2.54 -12.85 12.80
C ALA A 194 -3.73 -13.71 12.38
N ASP A 195 -4.94 -13.29 12.74
CA ASP A 195 -6.17 -14.01 12.38
C ASP A 195 -6.41 -14.06 10.86
N TYR A 196 -5.96 -13.02 10.14
CA TYR A 196 -6.06 -12.98 8.67
C TYR A 196 -5.08 -13.89 7.96
N TYR A 197 -3.91 -14.17 8.56
CA TYR A 197 -2.76 -14.83 7.92
C TYR A 197 -2.30 -16.09 8.63
N LEU A 198 -3.22 -16.83 9.25
CA LEU A 198 -2.98 -18.04 10.05
C LEU A 198 -2.09 -19.10 9.38
N ASP A 199 -2.06 -19.14 8.06
CA ASP A 199 -1.33 -20.15 7.28
C ASP A 199 0.02 -19.65 6.73
N THR A 200 0.50 -18.47 7.14
CA THR A 200 1.66 -17.84 6.52
C THR A 200 2.78 -17.57 7.53
N VAL A 201 3.99 -18.09 7.28
CA VAL A 201 5.17 -17.82 8.12
C VAL A 201 5.82 -16.53 7.68
N ILE A 202 5.38 -15.41 8.26
CA ILE A 202 5.94 -14.08 7.98
C ILE A 202 6.20 -13.34 9.28
N LYS A 203 7.28 -12.55 9.28
CA LYS A 203 7.57 -11.62 10.37
C LYS A 203 6.94 -10.27 10.04
N CYS A 204 5.80 -9.97 10.64
CA CYS A 204 5.22 -8.64 10.57
C CYS A 204 5.72 -7.80 11.76
N HIS A 205 6.36 -6.67 11.47
CA HIS A 205 6.88 -5.74 12.47
C HIS A 205 6.00 -4.51 12.51
N ILE A 206 5.35 -4.25 13.66
CA ILE A 206 4.48 -3.09 13.82
C ILE A 206 5.10 -2.15 14.84
N LEU A 207 5.32 -0.89 14.44
CA LEU A 207 5.76 0.19 15.29
C LEU A 207 4.72 1.29 15.28
N ILE A 208 4.19 1.64 16.44
CA ILE A 208 3.22 2.71 16.61
C ILE A 208 3.85 3.77 17.50
N CYS A 209 3.99 4.99 16.97
CA CYS A 209 4.51 6.14 17.72
C CYS A 209 3.33 6.99 18.18
N VAL A 210 3.09 6.98 19.49
CA VAL A 210 2.08 7.84 20.14
C VAL A 210 2.80 8.66 21.19
N LEU A 211 2.83 9.98 21.06
CA LEU A 211 3.29 10.88 22.13
C LEU A 211 2.09 11.29 22.96
N ARG A 212 2.14 11.07 24.27
CA ARG A 212 1.11 11.55 25.22
C ARG A 212 1.28 13.03 25.56
N ASN A 213 2.53 13.51 25.65
CA ASN A 213 2.87 14.90 25.91
C ASN A 213 4.20 15.25 25.25
N PRO A 214 4.44 16.51 24.84
CA PRO A 214 5.74 16.96 24.34
C PRO A 214 6.90 16.80 25.34
N GLU A 215 6.58 16.73 26.63
CA GLU A 215 7.55 16.57 27.72
C GLU A 215 7.78 15.10 28.10
N ASP A 216 6.83 14.22 27.79
CA ASP A 216 6.96 12.78 28.02
C ASP A 216 7.49 12.10 26.76
N ASN A 217 8.79 11.98 26.64
CA ASN A 217 9.48 11.18 25.61
C ASN A 217 9.18 9.67 25.74
N ILE A 218 7.93 9.28 25.94
CA ILE A 218 7.53 7.87 26.02
C ILE A 218 7.12 7.42 24.63
N LEU A 219 8.07 6.91 23.90
CA LEU A 219 7.87 6.08 22.72
C LEU A 219 7.23 4.76 23.16
N PHE A 220 5.94 4.59 22.98
CA PHE A 220 5.32 3.27 23.06
C PHE A 220 5.65 2.50 21.80
N SER A 221 6.77 1.80 21.81
CA SER A 221 7.13 0.82 20.82
C SER A 221 6.49 -0.50 21.19
N ALA A 222 5.36 -0.84 20.62
CA ALA A 222 4.84 -2.21 20.65
C ALA A 222 5.54 -2.99 19.53
N ARG A 223 6.67 -3.60 19.83
CA ARG A 223 7.31 -4.59 18.95
C ARG A 223 6.53 -5.89 19.06
N CYS A 224 5.63 -6.16 18.16
CA CYS A 224 5.03 -7.47 18.04
C CYS A 224 5.78 -8.26 16.95
N LYS A 225 6.62 -9.20 17.36
CA LYS A 225 7.14 -10.24 16.48
C LYS A 225 6.11 -11.35 16.46
N MET A 226 5.23 -11.37 15.46
CA MET A 226 4.40 -12.53 15.24
C MET A 226 5.19 -13.58 14.50
N LYS A 227 5.53 -14.66 15.20
CA LYS A 227 5.96 -15.91 14.60
C LYS A 227 4.69 -16.74 14.49
N LEU A 228 4.01 -16.67 13.37
CA LEU A 228 2.93 -17.59 13.06
C LEU A 228 3.58 -18.97 12.88
N ARG A 229 3.46 -19.83 13.88
CA ARG A 229 3.76 -21.27 13.75
C ARG A 229 2.50 -21.93 13.23
N ILE A 230 2.65 -22.66 12.14
CA ILE A 230 1.71 -23.70 11.69
C ILE A 230 1.68 -24.80 12.75
#